data_15bc9892c9478a0ab573f09431ab7f12
#
_entry.id   15bc9892c9478a0ab573f09431ab7f12
#
_cell.length_a   1.000
_cell.length_b   1.000
_cell.length_c   1.000
_cell.angle_alpha   90.00
_cell.angle_beta   90.00
_cell.angle_gamma   90.00
#
_symmetry.space_group_name_H-M   'P 1'
#
loop_
_entity.id
_entity.type
_entity.pdbx_description
1 polymer ?
#
loop_
_entity_poly.entity_id
_entity_poly.type
_entity_poly.pdbx_seq_one_letter_code
_entity_poly.pdbx_strand_id
1 'polypeptide(L)'
;YYHMDTYCRYYHLAFVKSLTAGNDYLDDLFKQVTDKVEGLYTHWFLGELGSNWANACSDELAKYGHIMEVPQQVNFYNDRVKSEDNRVFVIISDALRYEVAVSLAAQLKRETQCEVTIGSCQGIFPTITKFGMAALLPHKQLSINERSNGELQVLADGLPTDAGNRDKVLKTANENSVVLKYNDIAPMKRAERNALVKGMSVIYIYHDKIDESSHTNDSTVFPARDDAINEIKNIVRIIRNDFSGTRI
;
A
#
# COMPACT_ATOMS: atom_id res chain seq x y z
N TYR A 1 12.47 -11.98 -5.62
CA TYR A 1 12.55 -10.82 -6.53
C TYR A 1 12.70 -9.49 -5.76
N TYR A 2 12.09 -9.33 -4.60
CA TYR A 2 12.10 -8.08 -3.84
C TYR A 2 13.51 -7.55 -3.47
N HIS A 3 14.51 -8.40 -3.37
CA HIS A 3 15.89 -7.96 -3.17
C HIS A 3 16.41 -7.11 -4.33
N MET A 4 16.08 -7.48 -5.58
CA MET A 4 16.45 -6.67 -6.74
C MET A 4 15.74 -5.31 -6.73
N ASP A 5 14.46 -5.28 -6.36
CA ASP A 5 13.72 -4.04 -6.15
C ASP A 5 14.38 -3.16 -5.08
N THR A 6 14.82 -3.77 -3.96
CA THR A 6 15.49 -3.07 -2.86
C THR A 6 16.83 -2.48 -3.32
N TYR A 7 17.64 -3.26 -4.06
CA TYR A 7 18.92 -2.77 -4.57
C TYR A 7 18.74 -1.65 -5.60
N CYS A 8 17.75 -1.77 -6.48
CA CYS A 8 17.39 -0.73 -7.42
C CYS A 8 17.02 0.57 -6.69
N ARG A 9 16.18 0.49 -5.65
CA ARG A 9 15.81 1.63 -4.81
C ARG A 9 17.02 2.29 -4.14
N TYR A 10 17.88 1.51 -3.51
CA TYR A 10 19.08 2.05 -2.84
C TYR A 10 20.05 2.68 -3.83
N TYR A 11 20.18 2.10 -5.02
CA TYR A 11 20.98 2.70 -6.08
C TYR A 11 20.45 4.09 -6.46
N HIS A 12 19.14 4.21 -6.73
CA HIS A 12 18.53 5.50 -7.08
C HIS A 12 18.61 6.53 -5.95
N LEU A 13 18.46 6.11 -4.71
CA LEU A 13 18.66 7.00 -3.55
C LEU A 13 20.08 7.53 -3.46
N ALA A 14 21.08 6.67 -3.72
CA ALA A 14 22.48 7.08 -3.75
C ALA A 14 22.77 8.02 -4.92
N PHE A 15 22.18 7.75 -6.09
CA PHE A 15 22.31 8.60 -7.29
C PHE A 15 21.72 10.00 -7.06
N VAL A 16 20.50 10.10 -6.54
CA VAL A 16 19.87 11.40 -6.21
C VAL A 16 20.72 12.19 -5.22
N LYS A 17 21.27 11.54 -4.20
CA LYS A 17 22.16 12.18 -3.22
C LYS A 17 23.47 12.67 -3.86
N SER A 18 24.02 11.95 -4.83
CA SER A 18 25.25 12.36 -5.54
C SER A 18 25.02 13.59 -6.40
N LEU A 19 23.90 13.67 -7.13
CA LEU A 19 23.53 14.84 -7.92
C LEU A 19 23.39 16.10 -7.06
N THR A 20 22.81 15.98 -5.88
CA THR A 20 22.65 17.11 -4.95
C THR A 20 23.94 17.55 -4.30
N ALA A 21 24.98 16.73 -4.32
CA ALA A 21 26.30 17.06 -3.77
C ALA A 21 27.16 17.95 -4.73
N GLY A 22 26.72 18.17 -5.97
CA GLY A 22 27.31 19.16 -6.89
C GLY A 22 28.70 18.80 -7.41
N ASN A 23 28.92 17.54 -7.78
CA ASN A 23 30.22 17.10 -8.32
C ASN A 23 30.11 16.80 -9.82
N ASP A 24 30.15 17.85 -10.64
CA ASP A 24 29.97 17.82 -12.11
C ASP A 24 30.84 16.77 -12.82
N TYR A 25 32.00 16.44 -12.28
CA TYR A 25 32.94 15.47 -12.87
C TYR A 25 32.46 14.04 -12.85
N LEU A 26 31.55 13.70 -11.89
CA LEU A 26 31.03 12.36 -11.71
C LEU A 26 29.66 12.17 -12.34
N ASP A 27 29.00 13.25 -12.73
CA ASP A 27 27.61 13.20 -13.22
C ASP A 27 27.47 12.37 -14.49
N ASP A 28 28.38 12.52 -15.46
CA ASP A 28 28.37 11.71 -16.68
C ASP A 28 28.63 10.22 -16.42
N LEU A 29 29.53 9.91 -15.49
CA LEU A 29 29.80 8.53 -15.10
C LEU A 29 28.59 7.92 -14.37
N PHE A 30 28.01 8.66 -13.43
CA PHE A 30 26.82 8.21 -12.72
C PHE A 30 25.64 8.01 -13.66
N LYS A 31 25.46 8.87 -14.67
CA LYS A 31 24.43 8.70 -15.68
C LYS A 31 24.63 7.42 -16.49
N GLN A 32 25.83 7.14 -16.97
CA GLN A 32 26.14 5.91 -17.71
C GLN A 32 25.89 4.65 -16.85
N VAL A 33 26.22 4.70 -15.55
CA VAL A 33 25.97 3.59 -14.63
C VAL A 33 24.47 3.44 -14.40
N THR A 34 23.73 4.55 -14.25
CA THR A 34 22.27 4.54 -14.09
C THR A 34 21.58 3.91 -15.29
N ASP A 35 21.95 4.31 -16.51
CA ASP A 35 21.38 3.76 -17.74
C ASP A 35 21.59 2.25 -17.84
N LYS A 36 22.75 1.76 -17.39
CA LYS A 36 23.02 0.31 -17.33
C LYS A 36 22.21 -0.41 -16.25
N VAL A 37 22.11 0.18 -15.05
CA VAL A 37 21.34 -0.42 -13.94
C VAL A 37 19.86 -0.47 -14.30
N GLU A 38 19.31 0.61 -14.86
CA GLU A 38 17.92 0.65 -15.30
C GLU A 38 17.66 -0.32 -16.46
N GLY A 39 18.59 -0.39 -17.44
CA GLY A 39 18.50 -1.34 -18.53
C GLY A 39 18.48 -2.80 -18.03
N LEU A 40 19.36 -3.16 -17.11
CA LEU A 40 19.40 -4.49 -16.49
C LEU A 40 18.13 -4.76 -15.66
N TYR A 41 17.69 -3.78 -14.88
CA TYR A 41 16.50 -3.96 -14.05
C TYR A 41 15.23 -4.07 -14.89
N THR A 42 15.02 -3.15 -15.83
CA THR A 42 13.77 -3.07 -16.59
C THR A 42 13.70 -4.11 -17.70
N HIS A 43 14.75 -4.20 -18.55
CA HIS A 43 14.67 -5.05 -19.74
C HIS A 43 15.01 -6.52 -19.46
N TRP A 44 15.99 -6.77 -18.61
CA TRP A 44 16.33 -8.15 -18.28
C TRP A 44 15.53 -8.67 -17.10
N PHE A 45 15.71 -8.09 -15.90
CA PHE A 45 15.11 -8.67 -14.68
C PHE A 45 13.58 -8.63 -14.70
N LEU A 46 12.95 -7.47 -14.92
CA LEU A 46 11.50 -7.38 -14.97
C LEU A 46 10.91 -8.08 -16.19
N GLY A 47 11.60 -8.06 -17.34
CA GLY A 47 11.19 -8.76 -18.54
C GLY A 47 11.13 -10.27 -18.33
N GLU A 48 12.19 -10.87 -17.80
CA GLU A 48 12.25 -12.30 -17.48
C GLU A 48 11.26 -12.68 -16.37
N LEU A 49 11.19 -11.88 -15.31
CA LEU A 49 10.25 -12.10 -14.22
C LEU A 49 8.80 -12.08 -14.73
N GLY A 50 8.43 -11.08 -15.54
CA GLY A 50 7.09 -10.94 -16.09
C GLY A 50 6.72 -12.09 -17.01
N SER A 51 7.63 -12.48 -17.91
CA SER A 51 7.43 -13.60 -18.83
C SER A 51 7.27 -14.94 -18.10
N ASN A 52 8.15 -15.22 -17.14
CA ASN A 52 8.08 -16.45 -16.34
C ASN A 52 6.82 -16.49 -15.46
N TRP A 53 6.45 -15.36 -14.87
CA TRP A 53 5.21 -15.23 -14.10
C TRP A 53 3.99 -15.49 -14.97
N ALA A 54 3.89 -14.81 -16.12
CA ALA A 54 2.76 -14.97 -17.04
C ALA A 54 2.62 -16.42 -17.48
N ASN A 55 3.74 -17.08 -17.87
CA ASN A 55 3.73 -18.47 -18.28
C ASN A 55 3.31 -19.42 -17.15
N ALA A 56 3.75 -19.16 -15.91
CA ALA A 56 3.43 -20.01 -14.76
C ALA A 56 1.97 -19.89 -14.32
N CYS A 57 1.33 -18.73 -14.50
CA CYS A 57 0.01 -18.45 -13.96
C CYS A 57 -1.12 -18.43 -15.00
N SER A 58 -0.80 -18.46 -16.30
CA SER A 58 -1.78 -18.25 -17.39
C SER A 58 -2.95 -19.24 -17.34
N ASP A 59 -2.67 -20.52 -17.11
CA ASP A 59 -3.69 -21.57 -17.13
C ASP A 59 -4.65 -21.45 -15.94
N GLU A 60 -4.12 -21.15 -14.76
CA GLU A 60 -4.96 -20.94 -13.56
C GLU A 60 -5.79 -19.68 -13.67
N LEU A 61 -5.20 -18.57 -14.13
CA LEU A 61 -5.92 -17.32 -14.35
C LEU A 61 -7.00 -17.46 -15.40
N ALA A 62 -6.75 -18.16 -16.50
CA ALA A 62 -7.74 -18.41 -17.54
C ALA A 62 -8.90 -19.28 -17.04
N LYS A 63 -8.61 -20.28 -16.22
CA LYS A 63 -9.61 -21.26 -15.75
C LYS A 63 -10.40 -20.78 -14.54
N TYR A 64 -9.74 -20.14 -13.58
CA TYR A 64 -10.31 -19.81 -12.27
C TYR A 64 -10.46 -18.30 -12.03
N GLY A 65 -9.83 -17.45 -12.85
CA GLY A 65 -9.75 -16.00 -12.64
C GLY A 65 -8.78 -15.58 -11.52
N HIS A 66 -8.12 -16.55 -10.87
CA HIS A 66 -7.16 -16.32 -9.79
C HIS A 66 -6.16 -17.46 -9.70
N ILE A 67 -5.05 -17.22 -9.01
CA ILE A 67 -4.03 -18.23 -8.71
C ILE A 67 -4.51 -19.03 -7.50
N MET A 68 -4.54 -20.35 -7.64
CA MET A 68 -4.91 -21.25 -6.56
C MET A 68 -3.89 -21.15 -5.41
N GLU A 69 -4.34 -21.42 -4.18
CA GLU A 69 -3.50 -21.40 -2.98
C GLU A 69 -2.86 -20.04 -2.62
N VAL A 70 -3.08 -18.98 -3.42
CA VAL A 70 -2.64 -17.62 -3.09
C VAL A 70 -3.81 -16.86 -2.47
N PRO A 71 -3.65 -16.28 -1.26
CA PRO A 71 -4.66 -15.43 -0.66
C PRO A 71 -5.02 -14.28 -1.61
N GLN A 72 -6.30 -13.91 -1.68
CA GLN A 72 -6.78 -12.90 -2.60
C GLN A 72 -7.11 -11.60 -1.85
N GLN A 73 -6.78 -10.46 -2.43
CA GLN A 73 -7.06 -9.14 -1.88
C GLN A 73 -8.57 -8.92 -1.64
N VAL A 74 -9.43 -9.46 -2.48
CA VAL A 74 -10.90 -9.35 -2.36
C VAL A 74 -11.44 -9.99 -1.09
N ASN A 75 -10.72 -10.91 -0.47
CA ASN A 75 -11.10 -11.57 0.78
C ASN A 75 -10.52 -10.86 2.02
N PHE A 76 -9.75 -9.79 1.85
CA PHE A 76 -9.02 -9.12 2.92
C PHE A 76 -9.88 -8.81 4.16
N TYR A 77 -11.05 -8.19 3.95
CA TYR A 77 -11.93 -7.83 5.07
C TYR A 77 -12.40 -9.07 5.86
N ASN A 78 -12.81 -10.11 5.17
CA ASN A 78 -13.29 -11.34 5.82
C ASN A 78 -12.16 -12.09 6.53
N ASP A 79 -10.97 -12.15 5.90
CA ASP A 79 -9.84 -12.97 6.40
C ASP A 79 -9.04 -12.27 7.50
N ARG A 80 -8.99 -10.94 7.50
CA ARG A 80 -8.07 -10.16 8.35
C ARG A 80 -8.76 -9.20 9.32
N VAL A 81 -9.99 -8.80 9.03
CA VAL A 81 -10.70 -7.80 9.84
C VAL A 81 -11.88 -8.40 10.57
N LYS A 82 -12.77 -9.08 9.84
CA LYS A 82 -14.00 -9.65 10.41
C LYS A 82 -13.75 -10.77 11.41
N SER A 83 -12.66 -11.53 11.23
CA SER A 83 -12.27 -12.64 12.10
C SER A 83 -11.62 -12.21 13.42
N GLU A 84 -11.35 -10.91 13.60
CA GLU A 84 -10.71 -10.40 14.81
C GLU A 84 -11.75 -10.04 15.87
N ASP A 85 -11.61 -10.63 17.05
CA ASP A 85 -12.47 -10.35 18.21
C ASP A 85 -12.10 -9.03 18.91
N ASN A 86 -10.87 -8.57 18.69
CA ASN A 86 -10.34 -7.36 19.29
C ASN A 86 -10.45 -6.16 18.35
N ARG A 87 -10.27 -4.97 18.90
CA ARG A 87 -10.16 -3.74 18.15
C ARG A 87 -9.01 -3.84 17.15
N VAL A 88 -9.32 -3.61 15.86
CA VAL A 88 -8.36 -3.73 14.75
C VAL A 88 -8.14 -2.40 14.07
N PHE A 89 -6.88 -2.14 13.74
CA PHE A 89 -6.45 -1.00 12.93
C PHE A 89 -5.91 -1.50 11.61
N VAL A 90 -6.39 -0.93 10.52
CA VAL A 90 -5.94 -1.25 9.17
C VAL A 90 -5.27 -0.02 8.59
N ILE A 91 -4.00 -0.12 8.24
CA ILE A 91 -3.26 0.94 7.54
C ILE A 91 -3.22 0.56 6.07
N ILE A 92 -3.81 1.38 5.21
CA ILE A 92 -3.79 1.20 3.76
C ILE A 92 -2.86 2.26 3.18
N SER A 93 -1.69 1.84 2.72
CA SER A 93 -0.71 2.71 2.06
C SER A 93 -0.75 2.47 0.55
N ASP A 94 -1.19 3.48 -0.20
CA ASP A 94 -1.30 3.40 -1.65
C ASP A 94 0.07 3.33 -2.32
N ALA A 95 0.18 2.55 -3.39
CA ALA A 95 1.42 2.30 -4.13
C ALA A 95 2.59 1.73 -3.30
N LEU A 96 2.34 1.18 -2.09
CA LEU A 96 3.38 0.56 -1.26
C LEU A 96 3.88 -0.74 -1.90
N ARG A 97 5.10 -0.73 -2.41
CA ARG A 97 5.73 -1.91 -3.00
C ARG A 97 6.07 -2.94 -1.93
N TYR A 98 6.07 -4.23 -2.33
CA TYR A 98 6.39 -5.33 -1.41
C TYR A 98 7.78 -5.19 -0.77
N GLU A 99 8.80 -4.73 -1.51
CA GLU A 99 10.15 -4.51 -0.96
C GLU A 99 10.17 -3.43 0.13
N VAL A 100 9.32 -2.39 -0.01
CA VAL A 100 9.16 -1.34 1.01
C VAL A 100 8.48 -1.92 2.25
N ALA A 101 7.47 -2.77 2.07
CA ALA A 101 6.79 -3.47 3.16
C ALA A 101 7.75 -4.41 3.92
N VAL A 102 8.63 -5.14 3.21
CA VAL A 102 9.68 -5.96 3.85
C VAL A 102 10.64 -5.10 4.67
N SER A 103 11.08 -3.96 4.11
CA SER A 103 11.95 -3.01 4.81
C SER A 103 11.27 -2.43 6.06
N LEU A 104 10.00 -2.05 5.96
CA LEU A 104 9.18 -1.59 7.08
C LEU A 104 9.05 -2.67 8.16
N ALA A 105 8.71 -3.89 7.79
CA ALA A 105 8.56 -5.01 8.72
C ALA A 105 9.86 -5.29 9.50
N ALA A 106 11.01 -5.26 8.82
CA ALA A 106 12.32 -5.42 9.45
C ALA A 106 12.63 -4.28 10.45
N GLN A 107 12.27 -3.04 10.12
CA GLN A 107 12.44 -1.90 11.02
C GLN A 107 11.51 -2.00 12.23
N LEU A 108 10.23 -2.33 12.04
CA LEU A 108 9.27 -2.51 13.13
C LEU A 108 9.70 -3.62 14.09
N LYS A 109 10.16 -4.77 13.58
CA LYS A 109 10.70 -5.86 14.42
C LYS A 109 11.87 -5.42 15.28
N ARG A 110 12.76 -4.57 14.76
CA ARG A 110 13.95 -4.09 15.48
C ARG A 110 13.62 -2.99 16.48
N GLU A 111 12.69 -2.10 16.13
CA GLU A 111 12.43 -0.86 16.88
C GLU A 111 11.27 -0.96 17.87
N THR A 112 10.47 -2.02 17.75
CA THR A 112 9.28 -2.22 18.60
C THR A 112 9.33 -3.60 19.24
N GLN A 113 8.67 -3.74 20.39
CA GLN A 113 8.46 -5.04 21.04
C GLN A 113 7.17 -5.71 20.55
N CYS A 114 6.93 -5.65 19.23
CA CYS A 114 5.74 -6.22 18.62
C CYS A 114 6.11 -7.45 17.79
N GLU A 115 5.22 -8.40 17.76
CA GLU A 115 5.25 -9.43 16.74
C GLU A 115 4.87 -8.79 15.39
N VAL A 116 5.68 -9.02 14.38
CA VAL A 116 5.46 -8.51 13.03
C VAL A 116 5.52 -9.68 12.05
N THR A 117 4.43 -9.92 11.36
CA THR A 117 4.35 -10.89 10.28
C THR A 117 4.26 -10.18 8.93
N ILE A 118 4.77 -10.80 7.89
CA ILE A 118 4.64 -10.33 6.51
C ILE A 118 4.08 -11.45 5.66
N GLY A 119 3.19 -11.11 4.74
CA GLY A 119 2.61 -12.02 3.79
C GLY A 119 2.38 -11.33 2.46
N SER A 120 1.87 -12.08 1.50
CA SER A 120 1.47 -11.58 0.19
C SER A 120 0.07 -12.08 -0.16
N CYS A 121 -0.61 -11.38 -1.02
CA CYS A 121 -1.87 -11.79 -1.63
C CYS A 121 -1.88 -11.40 -3.10
N GLN A 122 -2.71 -12.07 -3.87
CA GLN A 122 -2.98 -11.67 -5.24
C GLN A 122 -3.85 -10.42 -5.24
N GLY A 123 -3.38 -9.35 -5.90
CA GLY A 123 -4.17 -8.15 -6.14
C GLY A 123 -5.34 -8.41 -7.07
N ILE A 124 -6.40 -7.62 -6.93
CA ILE A 124 -7.51 -7.64 -7.90
C ILE A 124 -7.05 -7.12 -9.26
N PHE A 125 -7.58 -7.68 -10.34
CA PHE A 125 -7.36 -7.18 -11.69
C PHE A 125 -8.53 -6.28 -12.15
N PRO A 126 -8.22 -5.13 -12.79
CA PRO A 126 -6.89 -4.51 -12.99
C PRO A 126 -6.31 -3.96 -11.67
N THR A 127 -4.98 -4.02 -11.52
CA THR A 127 -4.25 -3.60 -10.31
C THR A 127 -4.09 -2.08 -10.23
N ILE A 128 -5.19 -1.34 -10.29
CA ILE A 128 -5.20 0.12 -10.14
C ILE A 128 -5.92 0.52 -8.85
N THR A 129 -5.57 1.68 -8.30
CA THR A 129 -6.05 2.21 -7.01
C THR A 129 -7.55 2.03 -6.78
N LYS A 130 -8.37 2.41 -7.76
CA LYS A 130 -9.84 2.34 -7.71
C LYS A 130 -10.37 0.93 -7.39
N PHE A 131 -9.80 -0.12 -8.01
CA PHE A 131 -10.21 -1.52 -7.76
C PHE A 131 -9.56 -2.08 -6.49
N GLY A 132 -8.27 -1.79 -6.29
CA GLY A 132 -7.55 -2.25 -5.10
C GLY A 132 -8.17 -1.73 -3.81
N MET A 133 -8.52 -0.45 -3.77
CA MET A 133 -9.18 0.15 -2.61
C MET A 133 -10.57 -0.44 -2.35
N ALA A 134 -11.35 -0.73 -3.40
CA ALA A 134 -12.65 -1.38 -3.26
C ALA A 134 -12.53 -2.80 -2.71
N ALA A 135 -11.53 -3.55 -3.17
CA ALA A 135 -11.28 -4.93 -2.75
C ALA A 135 -10.89 -5.06 -1.26
N LEU A 136 -10.37 -3.99 -0.64
CA LEU A 136 -10.02 -3.98 0.78
C LEU A 136 -11.21 -3.63 1.71
N LEU A 137 -12.34 -3.22 1.14
CA LEU A 137 -13.56 -2.91 1.89
C LEU A 137 -14.46 -4.15 2.04
N PRO A 138 -15.37 -4.17 3.03
CA PRO A 138 -16.35 -5.24 3.15
C PRO A 138 -17.28 -5.28 1.94
N HIS A 139 -17.46 -6.46 1.35
CA HIS A 139 -18.39 -6.71 0.25
C HIS A 139 -18.67 -8.20 0.09
N LYS A 140 -19.79 -8.52 -0.49
CA LYS A 140 -20.10 -9.84 -1.03
C LYS A 140 -19.81 -9.89 -2.53
N GLN A 141 -20.08 -8.78 -3.21
CA GLN A 141 -19.88 -8.63 -4.65
C GLN A 141 -19.34 -7.24 -4.99
N LEU A 142 -18.32 -7.19 -5.83
CA LEU A 142 -17.88 -5.97 -6.50
C LEU A 142 -18.53 -5.90 -7.89
N SER A 143 -18.99 -4.72 -8.28
CA SER A 143 -19.54 -4.45 -9.60
C SER A 143 -19.01 -3.12 -10.15
N ILE A 144 -19.12 -2.94 -11.45
CA ILE A 144 -18.69 -1.72 -12.13
C ILE A 144 -19.93 -1.02 -12.66
N ASN A 145 -20.01 0.28 -12.44
CA ASN A 145 -20.98 1.17 -13.02
C ASN A 145 -20.25 2.24 -13.85
N GLU A 146 -20.76 2.52 -15.03
CA GLU A 146 -20.27 3.61 -15.87
C GLU A 146 -21.11 4.87 -15.56
N ARG A 147 -20.43 5.93 -15.16
CA ARG A 147 -21.06 7.23 -14.95
C ARG A 147 -21.38 7.91 -16.28
N SER A 148 -22.27 8.90 -16.27
CA SER A 148 -22.65 9.67 -17.46
C SER A 148 -21.49 10.38 -18.18
N ASN A 149 -20.38 10.59 -17.48
CA ASN A 149 -19.14 11.15 -18.04
C ASN A 149 -18.17 10.10 -18.60
N GLY A 150 -18.57 8.83 -18.68
CA GLY A 150 -17.72 7.71 -19.12
C GLY A 150 -16.75 7.18 -18.05
N GLU A 151 -16.77 7.73 -16.85
CA GLU A 151 -15.89 7.27 -15.77
C GLU A 151 -16.43 5.99 -15.13
N LEU A 152 -15.54 5.00 -14.98
CA LEU A 152 -15.88 3.76 -14.29
C LEU A 152 -15.87 3.96 -12.77
N GLN A 153 -16.95 3.57 -12.12
CA GLN A 153 -17.11 3.55 -10.67
C GLN A 153 -17.20 2.10 -10.19
N VAL A 154 -16.45 1.76 -9.15
CA VAL A 154 -16.52 0.45 -8.49
C VAL A 154 -17.51 0.52 -7.34
N LEU A 155 -18.40 -0.45 -7.28
CA LEU A 155 -19.41 -0.57 -6.26
C LEU A 155 -19.18 -1.83 -5.42
N ALA A 156 -19.30 -1.69 -4.09
CA ALA A 156 -19.36 -2.78 -3.12
C ALA A 156 -20.82 -2.99 -2.72
N ASP A 157 -21.42 -4.11 -3.10
CA ASP A 157 -22.84 -4.40 -2.85
C ASP A 157 -23.78 -3.25 -3.25
N GLY A 158 -23.47 -2.60 -4.38
CA GLY A 158 -24.23 -1.47 -4.91
C GLY A 158 -23.85 -0.08 -4.33
N LEU A 159 -22.95 0.00 -3.36
CA LEU A 159 -22.47 1.26 -2.79
C LEU A 159 -21.16 1.71 -3.45
N PRO A 160 -21.01 2.99 -3.80
CA PRO A 160 -19.76 3.52 -4.32
C PRO A 160 -18.60 3.37 -3.32
N THR A 161 -17.40 3.07 -3.85
CA THR A 161 -16.19 2.84 -3.05
C THR A 161 -15.13 3.96 -3.17
N ASP A 162 -15.48 5.07 -3.80
CA ASP A 162 -14.63 6.25 -3.85
C ASP A 162 -14.34 6.80 -2.43
N ALA A 163 -13.32 7.63 -2.31
CA ALA A 163 -12.79 8.07 -1.02
C ALA A 163 -13.87 8.64 -0.07
N GLY A 164 -14.85 9.37 -0.60
CA GLY A 164 -15.93 9.96 0.19
C GLY A 164 -16.97 8.95 0.71
N ASN A 165 -17.02 7.74 0.14
CA ASN A 165 -18.01 6.71 0.48
C ASN A 165 -17.44 5.53 1.29
N ARG A 166 -16.13 5.42 1.43
CA ARG A 166 -15.47 4.28 2.10
C ARG A 166 -15.94 4.08 3.54
N ASP A 167 -16.14 5.16 4.29
CA ASP A 167 -16.66 5.11 5.65
C ASP A 167 -18.08 4.51 5.71
N LYS A 168 -18.93 4.90 4.75
CA LYS A 168 -20.27 4.35 4.62
C LYS A 168 -20.25 2.86 4.29
N VAL A 169 -19.40 2.45 3.36
CA VAL A 169 -19.24 1.03 3.00
C VAL A 169 -18.74 0.23 4.19
N LEU A 170 -17.74 0.73 4.92
CA LEU A 170 -17.19 0.03 6.09
C LEU A 170 -18.25 -0.15 7.18
N LYS A 171 -19.09 0.86 7.42
CA LYS A 171 -20.19 0.82 8.38
C LYS A 171 -21.32 -0.17 8.06
N THR A 172 -21.45 -0.60 6.79
CA THR A 172 -22.43 -1.66 6.47
C THR A 172 -22.10 -2.99 7.11
N ALA A 173 -20.81 -3.27 7.33
CA ALA A 173 -20.36 -4.51 7.97
C ALA A 173 -20.13 -4.34 9.48
N ASN A 174 -19.76 -3.13 9.92
CA ASN A 174 -19.52 -2.83 11.33
C ASN A 174 -19.85 -1.35 11.62
N GLU A 175 -20.97 -1.10 12.32
CA GLU A 175 -21.39 0.25 12.69
C GLU A 175 -20.35 1.00 13.54
N ASN A 176 -19.57 0.27 14.35
CA ASN A 176 -18.49 0.80 15.17
C ASN A 176 -17.18 0.86 14.39
N SER A 177 -17.21 1.43 13.20
CA SER A 177 -16.04 1.61 12.35
C SER A 177 -15.86 3.06 11.92
N VAL A 178 -14.63 3.41 11.55
CA VAL A 178 -14.30 4.75 11.06
C VAL A 178 -13.18 4.69 10.02
N VAL A 179 -13.26 5.56 9.03
CA VAL A 179 -12.22 5.80 8.03
C VAL A 179 -11.54 7.13 8.35
N LEU A 180 -10.21 7.10 8.47
CA LEU A 180 -9.36 8.26 8.73
C LEU A 180 -8.32 8.40 7.61
N LYS A 181 -7.81 9.62 7.41
CA LYS A 181 -6.63 9.88 6.58
C LYS A 181 -5.46 10.26 7.47
N TYR A 182 -4.27 9.77 7.14
CA TYR A 182 -3.07 10.10 7.91
C TYR A 182 -2.81 11.60 7.97
N ASN A 183 -2.94 12.30 6.84
CA ASN A 183 -2.70 13.74 6.74
C ASN A 183 -3.64 14.56 7.64
N ASP A 184 -4.84 14.08 7.91
CA ASP A 184 -5.79 14.75 8.81
C ASP A 184 -5.40 14.52 10.28
N ILE A 185 -5.03 13.31 10.66
CA ILE A 185 -4.76 12.95 12.06
C ILE A 185 -3.34 13.30 12.52
N ALA A 186 -2.37 13.38 11.61
CA ALA A 186 -0.96 13.64 11.96
C ALA A 186 -0.77 14.96 12.74
N PRO A 187 -1.37 16.10 12.35
CA PRO A 187 -1.22 17.36 13.05
C PRO A 187 -2.08 17.49 14.34
N MET A 188 -3.04 16.59 14.55
CA MET A 188 -3.96 16.67 15.69
C MET A 188 -3.27 16.36 17.02
N LYS A 189 -3.80 16.91 18.11
CA LYS A 189 -3.42 16.56 19.47
C LYS A 189 -4.01 15.21 19.87
N ARG A 190 -3.40 14.56 20.85
CA ARG A 190 -3.83 13.24 21.37
C ARG A 190 -5.32 13.17 21.74
N ALA A 191 -5.85 14.21 22.39
CA ALA A 191 -7.26 14.24 22.79
C ALA A 191 -8.21 14.28 21.58
N GLU A 192 -7.86 15.02 20.54
CA GLU A 192 -8.62 15.12 19.30
C GLU A 192 -8.63 13.80 18.57
N ARG A 193 -7.43 13.16 18.42
CA ARG A 193 -7.30 11.83 17.83
C ARG A 193 -8.14 10.79 18.56
N ASN A 194 -8.08 10.78 19.90
CA ASN A 194 -8.85 9.83 20.71
C ASN A 194 -10.36 9.99 20.55
N ALA A 195 -10.84 11.22 20.37
CA ALA A 195 -12.27 11.48 20.15
C ALA A 195 -12.77 10.82 18.84
N LEU A 196 -11.93 10.79 17.79
CA LEU A 196 -12.30 10.18 16.49
C LEU A 196 -12.51 8.65 16.57
N VAL A 197 -11.77 7.98 17.45
CA VAL A 197 -11.77 6.52 17.53
C VAL A 197 -12.49 5.97 18.77
N LYS A 198 -13.11 6.85 19.54
CA LYS A 198 -13.83 6.44 20.77
C LYS A 198 -15.02 5.54 20.41
N GLY A 199 -15.03 4.33 20.98
CA GLY A 199 -16.08 3.33 20.73
C GLY A 199 -15.95 2.59 19.40
N MET A 200 -14.96 2.89 18.58
CA MET A 200 -14.74 2.20 17.32
C MET A 200 -13.97 0.89 17.53
N SER A 201 -14.41 -0.18 16.88
CA SER A 201 -13.75 -1.49 16.88
C SER A 201 -12.92 -1.73 15.61
N VAL A 202 -13.28 -1.11 14.49
CA VAL A 202 -12.54 -1.20 13.22
C VAL A 202 -12.16 0.20 12.76
N ILE A 203 -10.86 0.45 12.60
CA ILE A 203 -10.34 1.75 12.19
C ILE A 203 -9.47 1.57 10.94
N TYR A 204 -9.88 2.18 9.83
CA TYR A 204 -9.11 2.24 8.61
C TYR A 204 -8.37 3.57 8.53
N ILE A 205 -7.06 3.54 8.29
CA ILE A 205 -6.20 4.72 8.13
C ILE A 205 -5.59 4.67 6.74
N TYR A 206 -5.99 5.60 5.88
CA TYR A 206 -5.45 5.74 4.53
C TYR A 206 -4.22 6.63 4.53
N HIS A 207 -3.22 6.19 3.77
CA HIS A 207 -1.93 6.82 3.60
C HIS A 207 -1.52 6.77 2.12
N ASP A 208 -1.16 7.91 1.53
CA ASP A 208 -1.01 8.10 0.08
C ASP A 208 0.35 8.69 -0.34
N LYS A 209 1.34 8.69 0.56
CA LYS A 209 2.64 9.36 0.35
C LYS A 209 3.36 8.98 -0.96
N ILE A 210 3.37 7.70 -1.32
CA ILE A 210 4.06 7.23 -2.51
C ILE A 210 3.25 7.58 -3.76
N ASP A 211 1.94 7.36 -3.74
CA ASP A 211 1.06 7.66 -4.87
C ASP A 211 1.09 9.16 -5.18
N GLU A 212 0.91 10.03 -4.18
CA GLU A 212 0.99 11.48 -4.32
C GLU A 212 2.34 11.94 -4.93
N SER A 213 3.46 11.33 -4.51
CA SER A 213 4.78 11.66 -5.02
C SER A 213 4.98 11.22 -6.46
N SER A 214 4.34 10.14 -6.90
CA SER A 214 4.43 9.64 -8.28
C SER A 214 3.81 10.59 -9.31
N HIS A 215 2.88 11.43 -8.89
CA HIS A 215 2.23 12.44 -9.74
C HIS A 215 3.03 13.73 -9.87
N THR A 216 4.09 13.94 -9.07
CA THR A 216 4.84 15.20 -9.05
C THR A 216 6.13 15.15 -9.86
N ASN A 217 6.98 14.16 -9.64
CA ASN A 217 8.24 14.00 -10.39
C ASN A 217 8.83 12.60 -10.11
N ASP A 218 9.33 11.94 -11.15
CA ASP A 218 9.97 10.61 -11.06
C ASP A 218 11.14 10.57 -10.06
N SER A 219 11.91 11.66 -9.95
CA SER A 219 13.04 11.74 -9.01
C SER A 219 12.62 11.72 -7.54
N THR A 220 11.37 12.05 -7.22
CA THR A 220 10.84 12.11 -5.84
C THR A 220 10.27 10.79 -5.36
N VAL A 221 10.00 9.84 -6.25
CA VAL A 221 9.36 8.55 -5.91
C VAL A 221 10.25 7.68 -5.00
N PHE A 222 11.55 7.64 -5.25
CA PHE A 222 12.46 6.83 -4.43
C PHE A 222 12.62 7.37 -3.01
N PRO A 223 12.87 8.68 -2.78
CA PRO A 223 12.82 9.27 -1.44
C PRO A 223 11.46 9.08 -0.74
N ALA A 224 10.36 9.23 -1.47
CA ALA A 224 9.01 9.07 -0.91
C ALA A 224 8.75 7.69 -0.31
N ARG A 225 9.44 6.64 -0.77
CA ARG A 225 9.33 5.30 -0.19
C ARG A 225 9.92 5.23 1.22
N ASP A 226 11.06 5.89 1.47
CA ASP A 226 11.65 5.98 2.81
C ASP A 226 10.83 6.90 3.72
N ASP A 227 10.27 7.98 3.19
CA ASP A 227 9.32 8.84 3.91
C ASP A 227 8.07 8.06 4.30
N ALA A 228 7.51 7.26 3.39
CA ALA A 228 6.36 6.41 3.67
C ALA A 228 6.63 5.41 4.82
N ILE A 229 7.82 4.80 4.87
CA ILE A 229 8.22 3.95 6.00
C ILE A 229 8.15 4.74 7.31
N ASN A 230 8.71 5.95 7.35
CA ASN A 230 8.72 6.80 8.54
C ASN A 230 7.31 7.24 8.93
N GLU A 231 6.46 7.60 7.98
CA GLU A 231 5.08 7.98 8.23
C GLU A 231 4.24 6.79 8.74
N ILE A 232 4.39 5.60 8.16
CA ILE A 232 3.70 4.40 8.66
C ILE A 232 4.18 4.04 10.08
N LYS A 233 5.48 4.15 10.39
CA LYS A 233 5.99 3.99 11.76
C LYS A 233 5.39 5.02 12.71
N ASN A 234 5.14 6.24 12.25
CA ASN A 234 4.43 7.25 13.04
C ASN A 234 2.96 6.88 13.26
N ILE A 235 2.26 6.35 12.24
CA ILE A 235 0.88 5.82 12.40
C ILE A 235 0.86 4.72 13.45
N VAL A 236 1.78 3.76 13.38
CA VAL A 236 1.90 2.67 14.38
C VAL A 236 2.12 3.24 15.78
N ARG A 237 2.95 4.29 15.93
CA ARG A 237 3.16 4.96 17.22
C ARG A 237 1.89 5.62 17.74
N ILE A 238 1.14 6.32 16.88
CA ILE A 238 -0.16 6.93 17.20
C ILE A 238 -1.14 5.85 17.67
N ILE A 239 -1.24 4.75 16.93
CA ILE A 239 -2.14 3.63 17.27
C ILE A 239 -1.81 3.08 18.66
N ARG A 240 -0.55 2.85 18.94
CA ARG A 240 -0.12 2.29 20.24
C ARG A 240 -0.29 3.27 21.40
N ASN A 241 0.18 4.50 21.22
CA ASN A 241 0.29 5.46 22.32
C ASN A 241 -0.99 6.26 22.55
N ASP A 242 -1.67 6.64 21.47
CA ASP A 242 -2.85 7.49 21.56
C ASP A 242 -4.14 6.66 21.56
N PHE A 243 -4.22 5.63 20.71
CA PHE A 243 -5.44 4.83 20.57
C PHE A 243 -5.45 3.56 21.43
N SER A 244 -4.34 3.24 22.10
CA SER A 244 -4.16 2.00 22.86
C SER A 244 -4.44 0.75 22.02
N GLY A 245 -4.09 0.80 20.74
CA GLY A 245 -4.27 -0.30 19.81
C GLY A 245 -3.20 -1.38 19.98
N THR A 246 -3.61 -2.63 19.93
CA THR A 246 -2.75 -3.81 20.07
C THR A 246 -2.71 -4.66 18.81
N ARG A 247 -3.69 -4.52 17.90
CA ARG A 247 -3.78 -5.24 16.63
C ARG A 247 -3.77 -4.26 15.46
N ILE A 248 -2.77 -4.39 14.59
CA ILE A 248 -2.59 -3.57 13.38
C ILE A 248 -2.44 -4.51 12.19
#